data_d781cf80ba1310ce801ac7ddc09a6603
#
_entry.id   d781cf80ba1310ce801ac7ddc09a6603
#
_cell.length_a   1.000
_cell.length_b   1.000
_cell.length_c   1.000
_cell.angle_alpha   90.00
_cell.angle_beta   90.00
_cell.angle_gamma   90.00
#
_symmetry.space_group_name_H-M   'P 1'
#
loop_
_entity.id
_entity.type
_entity.pdbx_description
1 polymer ?
#
loop_
_entity_poly.entity_id
_entity_poly.type
_entity_poly.pdbx_seq_one_letter_code
_entity_poly.pdbx_strand_id
1 'polypeptide(L)'
;MKRFIIIIPLIFFLLVSCQQNIEPDHAEIPVDEVLTRALSTGKVGPDDPIVFLPATNMKAWTDIGPLEERFAASEVPASRLSSMTTEALVKSMMNYPLNYLVFAYNDPKMAIDIIVKHSPLHKEFLSRPDAAEVFVDMYAAAELDMSLEKSNFDGDYSSLSYANMMFMEYFWGTKVLTSQGKASIKQKLADSVARKLKNRLQDTVTFSHLSVDPLITIDEVEALGVSQSLSIDNRSGTEVTTIYTILEKPIDAFIYDEMSNREMEIITNDFVTQYPDAIVRGSATRKYNSHSYAWYESSLDNHFWIEYYDSDNNPQLSKFWTNDAYVECSGAETEVVYISDFDHSAVKLSNGNYLSKWHLGPLMEHAPSYSPYSSTNRRYFKFNFTSRTGGLTILGDTRVITNQTNLYSIDDTDKPYLTYDWEVLFMNAPAPTPFILSIGGLRGKLCYLTCQDYGLYKVKVYAYNRGYQIASGELDVISAPYW
;
A
#
# COMPACT_ATOMS: atom_id res chain seq x y z
N MET A 1 -67.53 -26.56 -7.14
CA MET A 1 -66.14 -26.25 -6.82
C MET A 1 -66.12 -25.13 -5.79
N LYS A 2 -65.89 -25.49 -4.53
CA LYS A 2 -65.87 -24.55 -3.38
C LYS A 2 -64.44 -24.05 -3.20
N ARG A 3 -64.22 -22.75 -3.29
CA ARG A 3 -62.95 -22.07 -2.97
C ARG A 3 -62.91 -21.85 -1.45
N PHE A 4 -61.93 -22.45 -0.79
CA PHE A 4 -61.57 -22.17 0.61
C PHE A 4 -60.63 -20.96 0.62
N ILE A 5 -61.06 -19.89 1.28
CA ILE A 5 -60.22 -18.72 1.61
C ILE A 5 -59.71 -18.97 3.02
N ILE A 6 -58.39 -19.16 3.16
CA ILE A 6 -57.72 -19.25 4.45
C ILE A 6 -57.30 -17.83 4.83
N ILE A 7 -57.92 -17.30 5.87
CA ILE A 7 -57.56 -16.01 6.50
C ILE A 7 -56.52 -16.35 7.59
N ILE A 8 -55.29 -15.90 7.40
CA ILE A 8 -54.24 -15.99 8.45
C ILE A 8 -54.31 -14.69 9.25
N PRO A 9 -54.52 -14.75 10.58
CA PRO A 9 -54.46 -13.57 11.41
C PRO A 9 -53.00 -13.08 11.59
N LEU A 10 -52.76 -11.85 11.20
CA LEU A 10 -51.50 -11.14 11.42
C LEU A 10 -51.43 -10.75 12.90
N ILE A 11 -50.64 -11.50 13.69
CA ILE A 11 -50.35 -11.12 15.07
C ILE A 11 -49.20 -10.09 15.03
N PHE A 12 -49.55 -8.85 15.31
CA PHE A 12 -48.60 -7.77 15.55
C PHE A 12 -47.98 -7.98 16.94
N PHE A 13 -46.75 -8.46 17.00
CA PHE A 13 -45.91 -8.36 18.20
C PHE A 13 -45.30 -6.95 18.25
N LEU A 14 -45.84 -6.09 19.10
CA LEU A 14 -45.22 -4.87 19.56
C LEU A 14 -44.03 -5.26 20.48
N LEU A 15 -42.84 -5.38 19.89
CA LEU A 15 -41.62 -5.37 20.66
C LEU A 15 -41.35 -3.92 21.07
N VAL A 16 -41.72 -3.57 22.29
CA VAL A 16 -41.19 -2.40 22.98
C VAL A 16 -39.75 -2.67 23.26
N SER A 17 -38.85 -2.20 22.39
CA SER A 17 -37.42 -2.15 22.66
C SER A 17 -37.17 -1.05 23.70
N CYS A 18 -36.98 -1.42 24.96
CA CYS A 18 -36.25 -0.57 25.91
C CYS A 18 -34.84 -0.39 25.38
N GLN A 19 -34.56 0.63 24.63
CA GLN A 19 -33.23 1.19 24.50
C GLN A 19 -32.82 1.78 25.85
N GLN A 20 -32.17 0.96 26.67
CA GLN A 20 -31.27 1.53 27.66
C GLN A 20 -30.10 2.15 26.90
N ASN A 21 -30.07 3.47 26.82
CA ASN A 21 -28.86 4.22 26.56
C ASN A 21 -27.90 3.90 27.70
N ILE A 22 -27.08 2.88 27.52
CA ILE A 22 -25.83 2.75 28.26
C ILE A 22 -24.90 3.72 27.52
N GLU A 23 -24.88 4.99 27.95
CA GLU A 23 -23.73 5.84 27.73
C GLU A 23 -22.55 5.09 28.36
N PRO A 24 -21.49 4.74 27.60
CA PRO A 24 -20.28 4.29 28.23
C PRO A 24 -19.78 5.48 29.06
N ASP A 25 -19.74 5.27 30.38
CA ASP A 25 -19.08 6.16 31.34
C ASP A 25 -17.57 6.09 31.05
N HIS A 26 -17.16 6.68 29.93
CA HIS A 26 -15.78 7.00 29.65
C HIS A 26 -15.46 8.19 30.55
N ALA A 27 -15.08 7.88 31.78
CA ALA A 27 -14.33 8.83 32.56
C ALA A 27 -13.10 9.19 31.73
N GLU A 28 -13.17 10.33 31.05
CA GLU A 28 -12.01 10.96 30.42
C GLU A 28 -10.96 11.09 31.51
N ILE A 29 -9.98 10.19 31.53
CA ILE A 29 -8.78 10.37 32.36
C ILE A 29 -8.10 11.58 31.71
N PRO A 30 -8.00 12.71 32.44
CA PRO A 30 -7.37 13.90 31.89
C PRO A 30 -5.98 13.51 31.38
N VAL A 31 -5.63 13.88 30.18
CA VAL A 31 -4.33 13.58 29.53
C VAL A 31 -3.19 14.05 30.44
N ASP A 32 -3.39 15.14 31.19
CA ASP A 32 -2.46 15.65 32.19
C ASP A 32 -2.19 14.66 33.36
N GLU A 33 -3.16 13.82 33.75
CA GLU A 33 -2.97 12.89 34.85
C GLU A 33 -2.17 11.64 34.42
N VAL A 34 -2.27 11.21 33.19
CA VAL A 34 -1.49 10.10 32.62
C VAL A 34 -0.02 10.52 32.41
N LEU A 35 0.19 11.72 31.88
CA LEU A 35 1.53 12.32 31.72
C LEU A 35 2.20 12.57 33.06
N THR A 36 1.45 13.05 34.08
CA THR A 36 1.97 13.33 35.42
C THR A 36 2.36 12.05 36.15
N ARG A 37 1.69 10.94 35.93
CA ARG A 37 2.03 9.64 36.52
C ARG A 37 3.31 9.02 35.95
N ALA A 38 3.54 9.12 34.63
CA ALA A 38 4.77 8.63 33.99
C ALA A 38 6.03 9.41 34.44
N LEU A 39 5.85 10.69 34.80
CA LEU A 39 6.92 11.58 35.25
C LEU A 39 7.16 11.60 36.78
N SER A 40 6.34 10.91 37.60
CA SER A 40 6.27 11.15 39.04
C SER A 40 7.01 10.15 39.94
N THR A 41 7.78 9.18 39.43
CA THR A 41 8.37 8.12 40.29
C THR A 41 9.90 8.15 40.43
N GLY A 42 10.54 9.31 40.32
CA GLY A 42 11.98 9.43 40.61
C GLY A 42 12.52 10.80 40.27
N LYS A 43 13.65 11.20 40.90
CA LYS A 43 14.44 12.34 40.42
C LYS A 43 15.02 11.98 39.05
N VAL A 44 14.34 12.39 37.99
CA VAL A 44 14.77 12.18 36.61
C VAL A 44 15.95 13.13 36.35
N GLY A 45 17.15 12.57 36.16
CA GLY A 45 18.38 13.30 35.87
C GLY A 45 18.47 13.75 34.39
N PRO A 46 19.44 14.62 34.05
CA PRO A 46 19.64 15.06 32.67
C PRO A 46 20.04 13.92 31.70
N ASP A 47 20.61 12.84 32.21
CA ASP A 47 21.07 11.70 31.44
C ASP A 47 20.01 10.60 31.25
N ASP A 48 18.86 10.74 31.93
CA ASP A 48 17.80 9.75 31.86
C ASP A 48 16.95 9.96 30.58
N PRO A 49 16.75 8.94 29.76
CA PRO A 49 15.86 9.02 28.60
C PRO A 49 14.39 9.11 29.02
N ILE A 50 13.55 9.57 28.11
CA ILE A 50 12.11 9.62 28.29
C ILE A 50 11.54 8.22 28.16
N VAL A 51 10.67 7.85 29.10
CA VAL A 51 9.87 6.63 29.04
C VAL A 51 8.48 6.99 28.54
N PHE A 52 8.12 6.56 27.34
CA PHE A 52 6.84 6.85 26.71
C PHE A 52 5.74 5.89 27.18
N LEU A 53 4.49 6.30 26.92
CA LEU A 53 3.30 5.55 27.33
C LEU A 53 3.30 4.06 26.92
N PRO A 54 3.72 3.64 25.72
CA PRO A 54 3.74 2.21 25.35
C PRO A 54 4.59 1.35 26.29
N ALA A 55 5.71 1.88 26.79
CA ALA A 55 6.58 1.15 27.72
C ALA A 55 5.96 0.98 29.11
N THR A 56 5.04 1.85 29.49
CA THR A 56 4.40 1.84 30.82
C THR A 56 2.98 1.29 30.81
N ASN A 57 2.25 1.50 29.70
CA ASN A 57 0.87 1.04 29.54
C ASN A 57 0.53 0.89 28.05
N MET A 58 0.89 -0.25 27.46
CA MET A 58 0.64 -0.56 26.06
C MET A 58 -0.86 -0.51 25.73
N LYS A 59 -1.74 -1.00 26.64
CA LYS A 59 -3.18 -0.96 26.38
C LYS A 59 -3.70 0.48 26.23
N ALA A 60 -3.33 1.37 27.14
CA ALA A 60 -3.74 2.77 27.04
C ALA A 60 -3.22 3.41 25.74
N TRP A 61 -2.04 3.03 25.29
CA TRP A 61 -1.50 3.48 24.01
C TRP A 61 -2.29 2.97 22.81
N THR A 62 -2.61 1.68 22.78
CA THR A 62 -3.33 1.06 21.65
C THR A 62 -4.80 1.48 21.58
N ASP A 63 -5.38 1.92 22.68
CA ASP A 63 -6.74 2.48 22.73
C ASP A 63 -6.82 3.88 22.06
N ILE A 64 -5.68 4.55 21.84
CA ILE A 64 -5.62 5.82 21.11
C ILE A 64 -5.74 5.51 19.60
N GLY A 65 -6.85 5.90 18.99
CA GLY A 65 -7.12 5.63 17.56
C GLY A 65 -6.41 6.59 16.60
N PRO A 66 -6.72 7.90 16.66
CA PRO A 66 -6.17 8.89 15.73
C PRO A 66 -4.68 9.15 15.91
N LEU A 67 -3.95 9.32 14.81
CA LEU A 67 -2.50 9.59 14.86
C LEU A 67 -2.16 10.89 15.59
N GLU A 68 -2.97 11.93 15.42
CA GLU A 68 -2.80 13.22 16.11
C GLU A 68 -2.85 13.07 17.64
N GLU A 69 -3.74 12.23 18.16
CA GLU A 69 -3.84 11.94 19.58
C GLU A 69 -2.63 11.13 20.07
N ARG A 70 -2.07 10.24 19.25
CA ARG A 70 -0.82 9.55 19.56
C ARG A 70 0.38 10.50 19.62
N PHE A 71 0.45 11.50 18.75
CA PHE A 71 1.45 12.56 18.84
C PHE A 71 1.29 13.36 20.13
N ALA A 72 0.05 13.75 20.49
CA ALA A 72 -0.22 14.45 21.73
C ALA A 72 0.16 13.61 22.97
N ALA A 73 -0.14 12.31 22.96
CA ALA A 73 0.25 11.38 24.03
C ALA A 73 1.76 11.13 24.13
N SER A 74 2.52 11.51 23.09
CA SER A 74 3.98 11.41 23.04
C SER A 74 4.68 12.76 23.28
N GLU A 75 3.94 13.80 23.61
CA GLU A 75 4.48 15.14 23.82
C GLU A 75 5.29 15.20 25.12
N VAL A 76 6.40 15.93 25.07
CA VAL A 76 7.33 16.10 26.21
C VAL A 76 7.48 17.58 26.50
N PRO A 77 7.34 17.99 27.78
CA PRO A 77 7.50 19.39 28.17
C PRO A 77 8.86 19.97 27.78
N ALA A 78 8.88 21.19 27.23
CA ALA A 78 10.11 21.85 26.80
C ALA A 78 11.14 22.03 27.94
N SER A 79 10.67 22.25 29.19
CA SER A 79 11.53 22.34 30.35
C SER A 79 12.29 21.04 30.63
N ARG A 80 11.68 19.88 30.34
CA ARG A 80 12.36 18.59 30.47
C ARG A 80 13.40 18.43 29.33
N LEU A 81 13.01 18.68 28.10
CA LEU A 81 13.88 18.53 26.93
C LEU A 81 15.14 19.40 27.04
N SER A 82 15.00 20.67 27.43
CA SER A 82 16.12 21.61 27.59
C SER A 82 17.12 21.19 28.67
N SER A 83 16.69 20.42 29.67
CA SER A 83 17.52 19.92 30.75
C SER A 83 18.28 18.63 30.44
N MET A 84 17.92 17.94 29.35
CA MET A 84 18.52 16.65 28.98
C MET A 84 19.85 16.81 28.25
N THR A 85 20.73 15.81 28.41
CA THR A 85 21.90 15.68 27.54
C THR A 85 21.50 15.27 26.14
N THR A 86 22.34 15.57 25.16
CA THR A 86 22.08 15.17 23.75
C THR A 86 21.99 13.66 23.62
N GLU A 87 22.80 12.89 24.36
CA GLU A 87 22.72 11.43 24.40
C GLU A 87 21.38 10.95 24.94
N ALA A 88 20.86 11.55 26.01
CA ALA A 88 19.54 11.20 26.54
C ALA A 88 18.40 11.53 25.55
N LEU A 89 18.53 12.62 24.77
CA LEU A 89 17.59 12.92 23.69
C LEU A 89 17.62 11.84 22.60
N VAL A 90 18.81 11.40 22.14
CA VAL A 90 18.93 10.31 21.13
C VAL A 90 18.33 9.02 21.64
N LYS A 91 18.62 8.62 22.91
CA LYS A 91 17.99 7.45 23.53
C LYS A 91 16.47 7.54 23.56
N SER A 92 15.95 8.74 23.85
CA SER A 92 14.50 8.98 23.83
C SER A 92 13.92 8.89 22.41
N MET A 93 14.64 9.37 21.40
CA MET A 93 14.24 9.22 19.98
C MET A 93 14.24 7.77 19.53
N MET A 94 15.23 6.96 19.97
CA MET A 94 15.24 5.52 19.69
C MET A 94 14.03 4.79 20.29
N ASN A 95 13.48 5.28 21.39
CA ASN A 95 12.28 4.74 22.04
C ASN A 95 11.00 5.47 21.66
N TYR A 96 11.05 6.35 20.66
CA TYR A 96 9.87 7.11 20.27
C TYR A 96 8.81 6.17 19.65
N PRO A 97 7.57 6.20 20.19
CA PRO A 97 6.58 5.17 19.88
C PRO A 97 6.05 5.20 18.45
N LEU A 98 6.36 6.24 17.70
CA LEU A 98 5.89 6.40 16.30
C LEU A 98 7.00 6.15 15.27
N ASN A 99 8.13 5.57 15.64
CA ASN A 99 9.21 5.25 14.69
C ASN A 99 8.78 4.27 13.61
N TYR A 100 7.84 3.36 13.88
CA TYR A 100 7.27 2.43 12.90
C TYR A 100 6.61 3.12 11.69
N LEU A 101 6.29 4.42 11.79
CA LEU A 101 5.71 5.19 10.68
C LEU A 101 6.60 5.21 9.44
N VAL A 102 7.91 4.95 9.56
CA VAL A 102 8.81 4.80 8.41
C VAL A 102 8.40 3.66 7.46
N PHE A 103 7.63 2.70 7.97
CA PHE A 103 7.06 1.60 7.17
C PHE A 103 5.64 1.87 6.67
N ALA A 104 5.02 2.99 7.10
CA ALA A 104 3.62 3.28 6.81
C ALA A 104 3.41 4.17 5.58
N TYR A 105 4.37 5.02 5.23
CA TYR A 105 4.20 6.00 4.16
C TYR A 105 4.99 5.62 2.90
N ASN A 106 4.45 5.94 1.73
CA ASN A 106 5.08 5.68 0.43
C ASN A 106 6.47 6.35 0.31
N ASP A 107 6.66 7.48 0.98
CA ASP A 107 7.97 8.12 1.17
C ASP A 107 8.33 8.12 2.66
N PRO A 108 9.34 7.36 3.11
CA PRO A 108 9.82 7.39 4.49
C PRO A 108 10.25 8.79 4.95
N LYS A 109 10.68 9.66 4.04
CA LYS A 109 10.96 11.07 4.33
C LYS A 109 9.70 11.79 4.82
N MET A 110 8.53 11.47 4.26
CA MET A 110 7.26 12.00 4.75
C MET A 110 7.03 11.60 6.21
N ALA A 111 7.30 10.35 6.60
CA ALA A 111 7.21 9.91 7.99
C ALA A 111 8.10 10.75 8.91
N ILE A 112 9.34 10.97 8.52
CA ILE A 112 10.30 11.80 9.27
C ILE A 112 9.80 13.25 9.38
N ASP A 113 9.31 13.84 8.28
CA ASP A 113 8.80 15.21 8.28
C ASP A 113 7.59 15.36 9.22
N ILE A 114 6.68 14.39 9.24
CA ILE A 114 5.52 14.36 10.14
C ILE A 114 5.99 14.22 11.59
N ILE A 115 6.89 13.29 11.88
CA ILE A 115 7.42 13.10 13.24
C ILE A 115 8.09 14.38 13.73
N VAL A 116 8.97 14.98 12.94
CA VAL A 116 9.67 16.23 13.31
C VAL A 116 8.68 17.39 13.49
N LYS A 117 7.66 17.48 12.63
CA LYS A 117 6.64 18.52 12.73
C LYS A 117 5.89 18.46 14.06
N HIS A 118 5.56 17.27 14.54
CA HIS A 118 4.70 17.07 15.71
C HIS A 118 5.45 16.75 17.00
N SER A 119 6.76 16.42 16.95
CA SER A 119 7.55 16.04 18.12
C SER A 119 8.49 17.16 18.59
N PRO A 120 8.25 17.79 19.74
CA PRO A 120 9.20 18.71 20.38
C PRO A 120 10.56 18.08 20.66
N LEU A 121 10.61 16.78 21.00
CA LEU A 121 11.84 16.02 21.22
C LEU A 121 12.81 16.09 20.04
N HIS A 122 12.31 15.79 18.83
CA HIS A 122 13.14 15.79 17.62
C HIS A 122 13.59 17.22 17.25
N LYS A 123 12.74 18.23 17.49
CA LYS A 123 13.11 19.65 17.28
C LYS A 123 14.21 20.10 18.24
N GLU A 124 14.08 19.74 19.51
CA GLU A 124 15.11 20.04 20.53
C GLU A 124 16.44 19.39 20.17
N PHE A 125 16.43 18.10 19.80
CA PHE A 125 17.63 17.41 19.34
C PHE A 125 18.31 18.12 18.17
N LEU A 126 17.55 18.52 17.12
CA LEU A 126 18.09 19.20 15.94
C LEU A 126 18.67 20.58 16.26
N SER A 127 18.30 21.20 17.38
CA SER A 127 18.83 22.48 17.85
C SER A 127 20.20 22.36 18.54
N ARG A 128 20.62 21.14 18.91
CA ARG A 128 21.86 20.90 19.67
C ARG A 128 23.08 20.98 18.76
N PRO A 129 24.15 21.66 19.17
CA PRO A 129 25.36 21.82 18.35
C PRO A 129 26.17 20.53 18.18
N ASP A 130 26.01 19.56 19.09
CA ASP A 130 26.66 18.25 19.11
C ASP A 130 25.75 17.11 18.59
N ALA A 131 24.53 17.43 18.13
CA ALA A 131 23.53 16.46 17.74
C ALA A 131 24.06 15.42 16.74
N ALA A 132 24.69 15.87 15.66
CA ALA A 132 25.18 15.00 14.61
C ALA A 132 26.27 14.03 15.10
N GLU A 133 27.18 14.49 15.95
CA GLU A 133 28.26 13.69 16.48
C GLU A 133 27.76 12.60 17.42
N VAL A 134 26.95 12.99 18.39
CA VAL A 134 26.34 12.05 19.35
C VAL A 134 25.45 11.02 18.66
N PHE A 135 24.64 11.45 17.69
CA PHE A 135 23.78 10.53 16.94
C PHE A 135 24.55 9.46 16.18
N VAL A 136 25.61 9.87 15.47
CA VAL A 136 26.45 8.91 14.71
C VAL A 136 27.20 7.97 15.63
N ASP A 137 27.69 8.44 16.77
CA ASP A 137 28.38 7.61 17.74
C ASP A 137 27.47 6.51 18.28
N MET A 138 26.22 6.87 18.63
CA MET A 138 25.23 5.91 19.11
C MET A 138 24.78 4.95 18.01
N TYR A 139 24.52 5.45 16.80
CA TYR A 139 24.18 4.60 15.67
C TYR A 139 25.32 3.61 15.34
N ALA A 140 26.57 4.09 15.36
CA ALA A 140 27.74 3.26 15.08
C ALA A 140 27.96 2.16 16.13
N ALA A 141 27.63 2.42 17.38
CA ALA A 141 27.76 1.47 18.48
C ALA A 141 26.66 0.42 18.54
N ALA A 142 25.45 0.76 18.09
CA ALA A 142 24.30 -0.14 18.17
C ALA A 142 24.35 -1.26 17.09
N GLU A 143 23.89 -2.46 17.44
CA GLU A 143 23.72 -3.59 16.52
C GLU A 143 22.23 -3.75 16.15
N LEU A 144 21.95 -4.31 14.96
CA LEU A 144 20.58 -4.61 14.56
C LEU A 144 20.10 -5.90 15.22
N ASP A 145 19.00 -5.82 15.93
CA ASP A 145 18.30 -6.98 16.48
C ASP A 145 17.03 -7.28 15.67
N MET A 146 17.04 -8.44 15.01
CA MET A 146 15.91 -8.93 14.21
C MET A 146 15.00 -9.88 15.01
N SER A 147 15.12 -9.96 16.33
CA SER A 147 14.22 -10.77 17.14
C SER A 147 12.81 -10.15 17.18
N LEU A 148 11.79 -10.99 17.23
CA LEU A 148 10.40 -10.54 17.45
C LEU A 148 10.14 -10.15 18.91
N GLU A 149 11.03 -10.57 19.80
CA GLU A 149 10.90 -10.31 21.24
C GLU A 149 11.44 -8.94 21.62
N LYS A 150 12.27 -8.34 20.78
CA LYS A 150 12.82 -7.00 21.03
C LYS A 150 11.72 -5.95 20.92
N SER A 151 11.30 -5.42 22.06
CA SER A 151 10.43 -4.26 22.07
C SER A 151 11.24 -2.99 21.83
N ASN A 152 10.63 -2.02 21.14
CA ASN A 152 11.23 -0.70 20.96
C ASN A 152 11.41 0.07 22.29
N PHE A 153 10.94 -0.50 23.41
CA PHE A 153 10.81 0.18 24.71
C PHE A 153 11.57 -0.50 25.84
N ASP A 154 12.43 -1.47 25.55
CA ASP A 154 13.12 -2.26 26.59
C ASP A 154 14.29 -1.53 27.29
N GLY A 155 14.67 -0.34 26.78
CA GLY A 155 15.72 0.49 27.36
C GLY A 155 17.15 0.00 27.09
N ASP A 156 17.34 -1.08 26.31
CA ASP A 156 18.64 -1.53 25.85
C ASP A 156 19.01 -0.87 24.51
N TYR A 157 19.97 0.02 24.52
CA TYR A 157 20.46 0.77 23.36
C TYR A 157 21.68 0.15 22.69
N SER A 158 22.17 -0.99 23.18
CA SER A 158 23.28 -1.74 22.56
C SER A 158 22.86 -2.42 21.27
N SER A 159 21.56 -2.70 21.12
CA SER A 159 20.96 -3.19 19.90
C SER A 159 19.64 -2.45 19.63
N LEU A 160 19.30 -2.28 18.36
CA LEU A 160 18.11 -1.58 17.90
C LEU A 160 17.15 -2.54 17.20
N SER A 161 15.86 -2.37 17.45
CA SER A 161 14.84 -3.03 16.64
C SER A 161 14.94 -2.56 15.17
N TYR A 162 14.37 -3.34 14.27
CA TYR A 162 14.39 -3.02 12.84
C TYR A 162 13.75 -1.64 12.55
N ALA A 163 12.62 -1.31 13.17
CA ALA A 163 11.98 -0.01 13.02
C ALA A 163 12.87 1.16 13.50
N ASN A 164 13.53 1.00 14.65
CA ASN A 164 14.42 2.03 15.17
C ASN A 164 15.67 2.23 14.30
N MET A 165 16.25 1.14 13.80
CA MET A 165 17.39 1.21 12.89
C MET A 165 17.02 1.97 11.62
N MET A 166 15.91 1.61 11.01
CA MET A 166 15.39 2.28 9.81
C MET A 166 15.06 3.74 10.05
N PHE A 167 14.37 4.04 11.17
CA PHE A 167 14.11 5.42 11.56
C PHE A 167 15.40 6.24 11.67
N MET A 168 16.43 5.72 12.33
CA MET A 168 17.70 6.43 12.48
C MET A 168 18.38 6.69 11.14
N GLU A 169 18.40 5.72 10.24
CA GLU A 169 18.97 5.85 8.91
C GLU A 169 18.28 6.95 8.11
N TYR A 170 16.94 6.97 8.07
CA TYR A 170 16.18 8.01 7.38
C TYR A 170 16.27 9.39 8.04
N PHE A 171 16.17 9.43 9.37
CA PHE A 171 16.27 10.70 10.11
C PHE A 171 17.63 11.36 9.92
N TRP A 172 18.69 10.58 9.95
CA TRP A 172 20.04 11.07 9.69
C TRP A 172 20.13 11.75 8.33
N GLY A 173 19.82 11.05 7.26
CA GLY A 173 20.00 11.54 5.91
C GLY A 173 19.11 12.75 5.57
N THR A 174 17.86 12.77 6.08
CA THR A 174 16.92 13.86 5.76
C THR A 174 17.10 15.10 6.62
N LYS A 175 17.52 14.96 7.87
CA LYS A 175 17.52 16.06 8.84
C LYS A 175 18.90 16.41 9.37
N VAL A 176 19.70 15.44 9.76
CA VAL A 176 20.96 15.69 10.44
C VAL A 176 22.07 16.07 9.45
N LEU A 177 22.21 15.33 8.34
CA LEU A 177 23.19 15.62 7.29
C LEU A 177 23.01 17.03 6.68
N THR A 178 21.76 17.43 6.49
CA THR A 178 21.46 18.72 5.86
C THR A 178 21.73 19.92 6.77
N SER A 179 21.66 19.72 8.09
CA SER A 179 21.80 20.81 9.06
C SER A 179 23.20 21.01 9.63
N GLN A 180 24.01 19.95 9.79
CA GLN A 180 25.26 20.00 10.55
C GLN A 180 26.45 19.25 9.92
N GLY A 181 26.35 18.87 8.66
CA GLY A 181 27.25 17.91 8.01
C GLY A 181 28.73 18.30 7.95
N LYS A 182 29.52 17.95 8.96
CA LYS A 182 30.99 17.94 8.91
C LYS A 182 31.47 16.70 8.16
N ALA A 183 32.51 16.84 7.32
CA ALA A 183 33.04 15.74 6.51
C ALA A 183 33.45 14.50 7.35
N SER A 184 34.01 14.71 8.56
CA SER A 184 34.41 13.62 9.47
C SER A 184 33.21 12.81 9.99
N ILE A 185 32.07 13.47 10.22
CA ILE A 185 30.83 12.82 10.68
C ILE A 185 30.22 12.00 9.54
N LYS A 186 30.23 12.55 8.33
CA LYS A 186 29.79 11.83 7.12
C LYS A 186 30.60 10.55 6.90
N GLN A 187 31.94 10.64 7.02
CA GLN A 187 32.81 9.47 6.87
C GLN A 187 32.53 8.40 7.94
N LYS A 188 32.40 8.79 9.22
CA LYS A 188 32.09 7.86 10.31
C LYS A 188 30.75 7.15 10.11
N LEU A 189 29.74 7.85 9.60
CA LEU A 189 28.46 7.26 9.27
C LEU A 189 28.58 6.27 8.11
N ALA A 190 29.26 6.63 7.03
CA ALA A 190 29.47 5.78 5.87
C ALA A 190 30.18 4.47 6.28
N ASP A 191 31.23 4.56 7.10
CA ASP A 191 31.93 3.39 7.64
C ASP A 191 31.01 2.49 8.49
N SER A 192 30.12 3.11 9.27
CA SER A 192 29.16 2.38 10.12
C SER A 192 28.07 1.68 9.30
N VAL A 193 27.51 2.36 8.31
CA VAL A 193 26.54 1.78 7.36
C VAL A 193 27.19 0.64 6.59
N ALA A 194 28.37 0.84 6.04
CA ALA A 194 29.09 -0.20 5.30
C ALA A 194 29.36 -1.44 6.16
N ARG A 195 29.78 -1.26 7.43
CA ARG A 195 29.99 -2.37 8.37
C ARG A 195 28.69 -3.11 8.66
N LYS A 196 27.59 -2.40 8.95
CA LYS A 196 26.30 -2.99 9.24
C LYS A 196 25.73 -3.75 8.03
N LEU A 197 25.84 -3.19 6.83
CA LEU A 197 25.48 -3.88 5.58
C LEU A 197 26.31 -5.15 5.38
N LYS A 198 27.63 -5.09 5.61
CA LYS A 198 28.49 -6.26 5.49
C LYS A 198 28.11 -7.37 6.48
N ASN A 199 27.78 -7.02 7.70
CA ASN A 199 27.33 -8.00 8.70
C ASN A 199 25.98 -8.61 8.31
N ARG A 200 25.05 -7.81 7.81
CA ARG A 200 23.76 -8.27 7.29
C ARG A 200 23.89 -9.24 6.11
N LEU A 201 24.89 -9.05 5.24
CA LEU A 201 25.17 -9.94 4.10
C LEU A 201 25.88 -11.25 4.49
N GLN A 202 26.54 -11.31 5.65
CA GLN A 202 27.23 -12.50 6.14
C GLN A 202 26.29 -13.47 6.89
N ASP A 203 25.28 -12.95 7.56
CA ASP A 203 24.18 -13.77 8.06
C ASP A 203 23.29 -14.11 6.88
N THR A 204 23.13 -15.40 6.57
CA THR A 204 22.41 -15.98 5.42
C THR A 204 20.92 -15.58 5.28
N VAL A 205 20.49 -14.57 5.96
CA VAL A 205 19.28 -13.83 5.68
C VAL A 205 19.62 -12.91 4.51
N THR A 206 19.27 -13.33 3.33
CA THR A 206 19.30 -12.51 2.13
C THR A 206 18.40 -11.31 2.39
N PHE A 207 18.96 -10.24 2.95
CA PHE A 207 18.37 -8.92 2.83
C PHE A 207 18.48 -8.54 1.34
N SER A 208 17.63 -9.19 0.55
CA SER A 208 17.38 -8.76 -0.79
C SER A 208 16.76 -7.39 -0.67
N HIS A 209 17.62 -6.43 -0.82
CA HIS A 209 17.25 -5.04 -1.08
C HIS A 209 16.44 -4.32 0.00
N LEU A 210 17.14 -3.82 0.99
CA LEU A 210 16.88 -2.46 1.39
C LEU A 210 17.23 -1.54 0.19
N SER A 211 16.47 -1.59 -0.87
CA SER A 211 16.35 -0.52 -1.84
C SER A 211 15.32 0.49 -1.33
N VAL A 212 15.36 0.72 -0.09
CA VAL A 212 15.13 1.99 0.45
C VAL A 212 16.40 2.70 0.07
N ASP A 213 16.38 3.72 -0.78
CA ASP A 213 17.51 4.59 -0.93
C ASP A 213 18.06 4.81 0.47
N PRO A 214 19.16 4.16 0.88
CA PRO A 214 19.78 4.58 2.11
C PRO A 214 20.11 6.02 1.79
N LEU A 215 19.74 6.94 2.65
CA LEU A 215 19.90 8.37 2.48
C LEU A 215 21.36 8.80 2.34
N ILE A 216 22.22 7.81 2.27
CA ILE A 216 23.54 7.82 1.69
C ILE A 216 23.45 6.82 0.55
N THR A 217 23.31 7.32 -0.66
CA THR A 217 23.42 6.49 -1.85
C THR A 217 24.77 5.78 -1.82
N ILE A 218 24.88 4.58 -2.43
CA ILE A 218 26.17 3.91 -2.59
C ILE A 218 27.15 4.85 -3.30
N ASP A 219 26.67 5.68 -4.23
CA ASP A 219 27.47 6.69 -4.90
C ASP A 219 28.05 7.72 -3.90
N GLU A 220 27.31 8.09 -2.85
CA GLU A 220 27.82 8.97 -1.79
C GLU A 220 28.79 8.24 -0.85
N VAL A 221 28.56 6.95 -0.55
CA VAL A 221 29.51 6.12 0.21
C VAL A 221 30.77 5.88 -0.60
N GLU A 222 30.69 5.64 -1.91
CA GLU A 222 31.83 5.51 -2.82
C GLU A 222 32.56 6.86 -3.00
N ALA A 223 31.84 7.98 -3.14
CA ALA A 223 32.42 9.30 -3.21
C ALA A 223 33.17 9.72 -1.93
N LEU A 224 32.86 9.09 -0.79
CA LEU A 224 33.58 9.27 0.46
C LEU A 224 34.83 8.38 0.58
N GLY A 225 35.19 7.60 -0.46
CA GLY A 225 36.43 6.81 -0.51
C GLY A 225 36.35 5.49 0.27
N VAL A 226 35.18 5.04 0.66
CA VAL A 226 34.95 3.70 1.22
C VAL A 226 34.98 2.71 0.07
N SER A 227 36.16 2.12 -0.16
CA SER A 227 36.52 1.47 -1.40
C SER A 227 35.79 0.16 -1.68
N GLN A 228 35.40 0.01 -2.94
CA GLN A 228 35.57 -1.14 -3.89
C GLN A 228 35.06 -2.54 -3.50
N SER A 229 34.60 -2.85 -2.32
CA SER A 229 34.07 -4.21 -2.04
C SER A 229 32.54 -4.29 -1.93
N LEU A 230 31.87 -3.18 -2.06
CA LEU A 230 30.42 -3.09 -2.03
C LEU A 230 29.87 -2.74 -3.41
N SER A 231 30.14 -3.56 -4.42
CA SER A 231 29.28 -3.56 -5.62
C SER A 231 27.94 -4.18 -5.24
N ILE A 232 27.21 -3.51 -4.40
CA ILE A 232 25.80 -3.78 -4.22
C ILE A 232 25.15 -3.14 -5.45
N ASP A 233 24.74 -3.99 -6.39
CA ASP A 233 24.00 -3.54 -7.56
C ASP A 233 22.66 -2.95 -7.07
N ASN A 234 22.63 -1.62 -6.89
CA ASN A 234 21.42 -0.86 -6.48
C ASN A 234 20.25 -0.98 -7.46
N ARG A 235 20.47 -1.63 -8.61
CA ARG A 235 19.45 -1.90 -9.62
C ARG A 235 18.87 -3.29 -9.54
N SER A 236 19.39 -4.17 -8.65
CA SER A 236 18.86 -5.51 -8.57
C SER A 236 17.47 -5.47 -7.98
N GLY A 237 16.48 -5.75 -8.83
CA GLY A 237 15.13 -6.08 -8.42
C GLY A 237 14.04 -5.01 -8.56
N THR A 238 14.32 -3.87 -9.21
CA THR A 238 13.24 -2.95 -9.60
C THR A 238 13.06 -2.97 -11.11
N GLU A 239 11.95 -3.51 -11.56
CA GLU A 239 11.53 -3.45 -12.97
C GLU A 239 10.43 -2.39 -13.11
N VAL A 240 10.60 -1.48 -14.07
CA VAL A 240 9.54 -0.54 -14.45
C VAL A 240 8.75 -1.16 -15.59
N THR A 241 7.45 -1.24 -15.43
CA THR A 241 6.53 -1.77 -16.44
C THR A 241 5.35 -0.82 -16.62
N THR A 242 4.65 -0.96 -17.72
CA THR A 242 3.42 -0.20 -17.96
C THR A 242 2.22 -1.11 -17.76
N ILE A 243 1.34 -0.73 -16.85
CA ILE A 243 0.00 -1.31 -16.71
C ILE A 243 -1.05 -0.32 -17.23
N TYR A 244 -2.30 -0.73 -17.29
CA TYR A 244 -3.33 0.08 -17.91
C TYR A 244 -4.57 0.19 -17.01
N THR A 245 -5.17 1.40 -16.96
CA THR A 245 -6.50 1.58 -16.38
C THR A 245 -7.55 0.80 -17.18
N ILE A 246 -8.80 0.74 -16.71
CA ILE A 246 -9.87 0.05 -17.45
C ILE A 246 -10.04 0.62 -18.87
N LEU A 247 -9.93 1.94 -19.02
CA LEU A 247 -10.04 2.63 -20.31
C LEU A 247 -8.67 2.84 -20.99
N GLU A 248 -7.73 1.95 -20.72
CA GLU A 248 -6.47 1.82 -21.46
C GLU A 248 -5.50 3.00 -21.31
N LYS A 249 -5.60 3.79 -20.24
CA LYS A 249 -4.60 4.81 -19.95
C LYS A 249 -3.35 4.17 -19.35
N PRO A 250 -2.15 4.49 -19.86
CA PRO A 250 -0.92 3.93 -19.33
C PRO A 250 -0.59 4.48 -17.94
N ILE A 251 -0.16 3.59 -17.07
CA ILE A 251 0.32 3.83 -15.71
C ILE A 251 1.70 3.19 -15.57
N ASP A 252 2.68 3.94 -15.15
CA ASP A 252 3.98 3.40 -14.77
C ASP A 252 3.83 2.65 -13.46
N ALA A 253 4.25 1.41 -13.45
CA ALA A 253 4.23 0.55 -12.27
C ALA A 253 5.63 -0.04 -12.04
N PHE A 254 5.94 -0.27 -10.78
CA PHE A 254 7.20 -0.85 -10.35
C PHE A 254 6.97 -2.28 -9.86
N ILE A 255 7.88 -3.17 -10.19
CA ILE A 255 7.93 -4.53 -9.68
C ILE A 255 9.17 -4.61 -8.81
N TYR A 256 8.97 -4.87 -7.52
CA TYR A 256 10.04 -4.99 -6.54
C TYR A 256 10.26 -6.45 -6.15
N ASP A 257 11.51 -6.80 -5.87
CA ASP A 257 11.81 -8.05 -5.19
C ASP A 257 11.17 -8.08 -3.81
N GLU A 258 10.70 -9.24 -3.39
CA GLU A 258 10.04 -9.39 -2.09
C GLU A 258 11.03 -9.29 -0.93
N MET A 259 10.55 -8.80 0.19
CA MET A 259 11.26 -8.82 1.46
C MET A 259 11.49 -10.27 1.93
N SER A 260 12.49 -10.48 2.77
CA SER A 260 12.65 -11.76 3.44
C SER A 260 11.43 -12.06 4.35
N ASN A 261 11.15 -13.34 4.55
CA ASN A 261 10.05 -13.74 5.45
C ASN A 261 10.21 -13.14 6.85
N ARG A 262 11.47 -12.97 7.30
CA ARG A 262 11.74 -12.41 8.62
C ARG A 262 11.41 -10.92 8.69
N GLU A 263 11.77 -10.15 7.67
CA GLU A 263 11.37 -8.73 7.58
C GLU A 263 9.86 -8.57 7.55
N MET A 264 9.17 -9.36 6.70
CA MET A 264 7.71 -9.35 6.63
C MET A 264 7.06 -9.64 7.96
N GLU A 265 7.59 -10.63 8.71
CA GLU A 265 7.10 -11.02 10.02
C GLU A 265 7.30 -9.89 11.05
N ILE A 266 8.49 -9.29 11.12
CA ILE A 266 8.81 -8.20 12.05
C ILE A 266 7.92 -6.98 11.76
N ILE A 267 7.86 -6.53 10.51
CA ILE A 267 7.06 -5.36 10.15
C ILE A 267 5.57 -5.63 10.42
N THR A 268 5.08 -6.82 10.09
CA THR A 268 3.68 -7.18 10.40
C THR A 268 3.41 -7.12 11.91
N ASN A 269 4.32 -7.68 12.70
CA ASN A 269 4.19 -7.70 14.16
C ASN A 269 4.23 -6.29 14.79
N ASP A 270 5.08 -5.40 14.26
CA ASP A 270 5.12 -4.00 14.69
C ASP A 270 3.75 -3.34 14.52
N PHE A 271 3.12 -3.48 13.35
CA PHE A 271 1.79 -2.91 13.12
C PHE A 271 0.68 -3.57 13.94
N VAL A 272 0.70 -4.89 14.12
CA VAL A 272 -0.26 -5.60 14.98
C VAL A 272 -0.15 -5.14 16.44
N THR A 273 1.07 -4.91 16.91
CA THR A 273 1.31 -4.39 18.25
C THR A 273 0.77 -2.96 18.42
N GLN A 274 0.93 -2.12 17.41
CA GLN A 274 0.45 -0.73 17.44
C GLN A 274 -1.05 -0.60 17.22
N TYR A 275 -1.67 -1.52 16.48
CA TYR A 275 -3.08 -1.48 16.08
C TYR A 275 -3.76 -2.85 16.28
N PRO A 276 -3.87 -3.36 17.53
CA PRO A 276 -4.39 -4.69 17.80
C PRO A 276 -5.87 -4.88 17.41
N ASP A 277 -6.66 -3.80 17.33
CA ASP A 277 -8.06 -3.87 16.91
C ASP A 277 -8.24 -3.85 15.38
N ALA A 278 -7.16 -3.64 14.61
CA ALA A 278 -7.18 -3.81 13.17
C ALA A 278 -6.93 -5.28 12.80
N ILE A 279 -7.57 -5.75 11.73
CA ILE A 279 -7.50 -7.14 11.30
C ILE A 279 -6.48 -7.26 10.17
N VAL A 280 -5.46 -8.09 10.33
CA VAL A 280 -4.52 -8.42 9.26
C VAL A 280 -5.23 -9.27 8.20
N ARG A 281 -5.26 -8.78 6.96
CA ARG A 281 -5.80 -9.45 5.78
C ARG A 281 -4.70 -9.96 4.83
N GLY A 282 -3.49 -9.45 4.97
CA GLY A 282 -2.29 -9.92 4.28
C GLY A 282 -1.05 -9.40 5.00
N SER A 283 0.03 -10.17 5.00
CA SER A 283 1.29 -9.81 5.65
C SER A 283 1.94 -8.57 5.01
N ALA A 284 2.91 -7.99 5.69
CA ALA A 284 3.81 -7.00 5.11
C ALA A 284 4.42 -7.55 3.81
N THR A 285 4.55 -6.71 2.78
CA THR A 285 5.10 -7.09 1.47
C THR A 285 5.53 -5.85 0.69
N ARG A 286 6.51 -6.00 -0.19
CA ARG A 286 6.92 -4.97 -1.18
C ARG A 286 6.27 -5.15 -2.55
N LYS A 287 5.47 -6.19 -2.75
CA LYS A 287 4.88 -6.49 -4.06
C LYS A 287 3.91 -5.44 -4.55
N TYR A 288 3.14 -4.85 -3.65
CA TYR A 288 2.14 -3.84 -3.98
C TYR A 288 1.95 -2.84 -2.85
N ASN A 289 1.50 -1.64 -3.19
CA ASN A 289 1.15 -0.58 -2.25
C ASN A 289 -0.36 -0.32 -2.18
N SER A 290 -0.75 0.68 -1.41
CA SER A 290 -2.16 1.06 -1.23
C SER A 290 -2.85 1.50 -2.51
N HIS A 291 -2.13 2.19 -3.39
CA HIS A 291 -2.67 2.65 -4.67
C HIS A 291 -2.95 1.48 -5.61
N SER A 292 -1.97 0.59 -5.78
CA SER A 292 -2.14 -0.57 -6.62
C SER A 292 -3.27 -1.47 -6.12
N TYR A 293 -3.35 -1.71 -4.80
CA TYR A 293 -4.42 -2.50 -4.21
C TYR A 293 -5.81 -1.88 -4.41
N ALA A 294 -5.94 -0.57 -4.20
CA ALA A 294 -7.23 0.09 -4.25
C ALA A 294 -7.73 0.37 -5.68
N TRP A 295 -6.83 0.74 -6.60
CA TRP A 295 -7.22 1.23 -7.93
C TRP A 295 -7.04 0.21 -9.05
N TYR A 296 -6.06 -0.69 -8.90
CA TYR A 296 -5.71 -1.60 -9.96
C TYR A 296 -6.18 -3.03 -9.69
N GLU A 297 -5.67 -3.68 -8.65
CA GLU A 297 -5.97 -5.09 -8.37
C GLU A 297 -6.05 -5.35 -6.87
N SER A 298 -7.29 -5.50 -6.35
CA SER A 298 -7.57 -5.80 -4.94
C SER A 298 -7.34 -7.30 -4.63
N SER A 299 -6.11 -7.77 -4.84
CA SER A 299 -5.69 -9.17 -4.66
C SER A 299 -4.38 -9.25 -3.87
N LEU A 300 -4.19 -10.34 -3.12
CA LEU A 300 -2.90 -10.65 -2.49
C LEU A 300 -1.84 -11.11 -3.51
N ASP A 301 -2.28 -11.51 -4.71
CA ASP A 301 -1.40 -11.88 -5.82
C ASP A 301 -0.94 -10.66 -6.64
N ASN A 302 -1.41 -9.46 -6.29
CA ASN A 302 -0.96 -8.22 -6.90
C ASN A 302 0.57 -8.07 -6.69
N HIS A 303 1.26 -7.68 -7.74
CA HIS A 303 2.73 -7.50 -7.71
C HIS A 303 3.17 -6.20 -8.38
N PHE A 304 2.27 -5.23 -8.46
CA PHE A 304 2.54 -3.90 -9.00
C PHE A 304 2.51 -2.86 -7.89
N TRP A 305 3.50 -2.00 -7.91
CA TRP A 305 3.58 -0.82 -7.06
C TRP A 305 3.29 0.41 -7.90
N ILE A 306 2.34 1.23 -7.52
CA ILE A 306 1.93 2.44 -8.25
C ILE A 306 2.23 3.67 -7.42
N GLU A 307 3.06 4.56 -7.96
CA GLU A 307 3.33 5.86 -7.36
C GLU A 307 2.30 6.90 -7.80
N TYR A 308 2.17 7.98 -7.04
CA TYR A 308 1.32 9.11 -7.43
C TYR A 308 1.78 9.78 -8.72
N TYR A 309 3.10 9.87 -8.90
CA TYR A 309 3.75 10.44 -10.09
C TYR A 309 4.32 9.34 -10.97
N ASP A 310 4.33 9.57 -12.29
CA ASP A 310 5.01 8.71 -13.26
C ASP A 310 6.54 8.97 -13.27
N SER A 311 7.27 8.23 -14.08
CA SER A 311 8.73 8.36 -14.23
C SER A 311 9.17 9.76 -14.71
N ASP A 312 8.30 10.51 -15.35
CA ASP A 312 8.53 11.88 -15.82
C ASP A 312 8.03 12.95 -14.83
N ASN A 313 7.64 12.52 -13.61
CA ASN A 313 7.12 13.38 -12.54
C ASN A 313 5.77 14.06 -12.85
N ASN A 314 4.91 13.40 -13.66
CA ASN A 314 3.55 13.86 -13.91
C ASN A 314 2.56 13.08 -13.01
N PRO A 315 1.49 13.72 -12.48
CA PRO A 315 0.47 13.02 -11.70
C PRO A 315 -0.21 11.95 -12.53
N GLN A 316 -0.04 10.68 -12.17
CA GLN A 316 -0.63 9.56 -12.90
C GLN A 316 -1.79 8.88 -12.17
N LEU A 317 -1.83 8.91 -10.84
CA LEU A 317 -2.89 8.24 -10.07
C LEU A 317 -4.28 8.75 -10.47
N SER A 318 -4.38 10.03 -10.81
CA SER A 318 -5.63 10.65 -11.27
C SER A 318 -6.17 10.06 -12.58
N LYS A 319 -5.38 9.31 -13.34
CA LYS A 319 -5.82 8.65 -14.58
C LYS A 319 -6.93 7.64 -14.32
N PHE A 320 -7.03 7.05 -13.10
CA PHE A 320 -8.08 6.10 -12.74
C PHE A 320 -9.47 6.71 -12.63
N TRP A 321 -9.58 8.01 -12.33
CA TRP A 321 -10.87 8.72 -12.18
C TRP A 321 -11.09 9.87 -13.17
N THR A 322 -10.06 10.35 -13.85
CA THR A 322 -10.22 11.41 -14.86
C THR A 322 -10.64 10.80 -16.17
N ASN A 323 -11.95 10.80 -16.48
CA ASN A 323 -12.52 10.16 -17.68
C ASN A 323 -12.12 8.66 -17.79
N ASP A 324 -12.22 7.93 -16.69
CA ASP A 324 -11.99 6.48 -16.62
C ASP A 324 -13.12 5.81 -15.82
N ALA A 325 -12.86 4.62 -15.27
CA ALA A 325 -13.88 3.77 -14.68
C ALA A 325 -14.36 4.24 -13.29
N TYR A 326 -13.60 5.10 -12.60
CA TYR A 326 -14.01 5.63 -11.31
C TYR A 326 -14.55 7.05 -11.42
N VAL A 327 -15.56 7.36 -10.62
CA VAL A 327 -16.13 8.71 -10.52
C VAL A 327 -16.18 9.14 -9.06
N GLU A 328 -15.92 10.42 -8.82
CA GLU A 328 -16.03 10.99 -7.48
C GLU A 328 -17.49 10.96 -7.00
N CYS A 329 -17.70 10.58 -5.76
CA CYS A 329 -19.02 10.41 -5.17
C CYS A 329 -19.05 10.90 -3.72
N SER A 330 -20.22 10.87 -3.09
CA SER A 330 -20.36 11.19 -1.67
C SER A 330 -20.85 9.97 -0.87
N GLY A 331 -20.17 9.68 0.24
CA GLY A 331 -20.66 8.92 1.38
C GLY A 331 -20.98 7.43 1.13
N ALA A 332 -22.26 7.09 0.94
CA ALA A 332 -22.74 5.71 1.04
C ALA A 332 -22.28 4.79 -0.12
N GLU A 333 -22.09 5.34 -1.31
CA GLU A 333 -21.73 4.58 -2.52
C GLU A 333 -20.22 4.44 -2.72
N THR A 334 -19.43 4.90 -1.75
CA THR A 334 -17.97 4.88 -1.85
C THR A 334 -17.42 3.46 -1.86
N GLU A 335 -16.56 3.16 -2.82
CA GLU A 335 -15.80 1.91 -2.91
C GLU A 335 -14.31 2.15 -2.66
N VAL A 336 -13.76 3.28 -3.13
CA VAL A 336 -12.36 3.66 -2.94
C VAL A 336 -12.26 5.04 -2.29
N VAL A 337 -11.35 5.16 -1.34
CA VAL A 337 -11.03 6.40 -0.63
C VAL A 337 -9.60 6.78 -0.92
N TYR A 338 -9.36 8.04 -1.29
CA TYR A 338 -8.03 8.63 -1.41
C TYR A 338 -7.84 9.68 -0.31
N ILE A 339 -6.74 9.55 0.45
CA ILE A 339 -6.38 10.41 1.57
C ILE A 339 -5.15 11.24 1.13
N SER A 340 -5.40 12.46 0.64
CA SER A 340 -4.38 13.28 -0.03
C SER A 340 -3.25 13.74 0.88
N ASP A 341 -3.50 13.96 2.18
CA ASP A 341 -2.47 14.40 3.13
C ASP A 341 -1.35 13.39 3.34
N PHE A 342 -1.63 12.12 3.07
CA PHE A 342 -0.72 11.00 3.29
C PHE A 342 -0.41 10.22 2.02
N ASP A 343 -0.89 10.67 0.87
CA ASP A 343 -0.78 9.96 -0.41
C ASP A 343 -1.16 8.47 -0.26
N HIS A 344 -2.37 8.23 0.27
CA HIS A 344 -2.81 6.89 0.65
C HIS A 344 -4.18 6.56 0.06
N SER A 345 -4.38 5.30 -0.31
CA SER A 345 -5.65 4.79 -0.84
C SER A 345 -6.18 3.60 -0.04
N ALA A 346 -7.49 3.49 0.07
CA ALA A 346 -8.16 2.41 0.75
C ALA A 346 -9.40 1.95 -0.01
N VAL A 347 -9.75 0.68 0.10
CA VAL A 347 -11.05 0.13 -0.30
C VAL A 347 -12.01 0.24 0.87
N LYS A 348 -13.20 0.77 0.65
CA LYS A 348 -14.26 0.83 1.68
C LYS A 348 -15.08 -0.46 1.64
N LEU A 349 -15.18 -1.12 2.76
CA LEU A 349 -15.96 -2.35 2.92
C LEU A 349 -17.43 -2.05 3.27
N SER A 350 -18.29 -3.02 3.06
CA SER A 350 -19.74 -2.92 3.33
C SER A 350 -20.06 -2.68 4.82
N ASN A 351 -19.17 -3.11 5.73
CA ASN A 351 -19.31 -2.87 7.18
C ASN A 351 -18.86 -1.45 7.59
N GLY A 352 -18.39 -0.63 6.64
CA GLY A 352 -17.89 0.73 6.88
C GLY A 352 -16.41 0.83 7.21
N ASN A 353 -15.73 -0.30 7.45
CA ASN A 353 -14.28 -0.35 7.62
C ASN A 353 -13.56 -0.03 6.31
N TYR A 354 -12.30 0.30 6.43
CA TYR A 354 -11.37 0.41 5.30
C TYR A 354 -10.45 -0.81 5.25
N LEU A 355 -10.15 -1.23 4.04
CA LEU A 355 -9.12 -2.24 3.76
C LEU A 355 -8.02 -1.53 2.97
N SER A 356 -6.85 -1.41 3.58
CA SER A 356 -5.74 -0.68 2.97
C SER A 356 -4.39 -1.32 3.24
N LYS A 357 -3.52 -1.25 2.26
CA LYS A 357 -2.12 -1.69 2.39
C LYS A 357 -1.32 -0.55 3.02
N TRP A 358 -0.66 -0.82 4.13
CA TRP A 358 0.07 0.20 4.88
C TRP A 358 1.52 0.29 4.42
N HIS A 359 1.72 0.74 3.20
CA HIS A 359 2.99 0.82 2.48
C HIS A 359 3.78 -0.50 2.54
N LEU A 360 4.95 -0.58 3.20
CA LEU A 360 5.67 -1.84 3.44
C LEU A 360 4.97 -2.73 4.48
N GLY A 361 4.12 -2.17 5.33
CA GLY A 361 3.36 -2.87 6.35
C GLY A 361 2.31 -3.83 5.77
N PRO A 362 1.48 -4.43 6.62
CA PRO A 362 0.44 -5.40 6.22
C PRO A 362 -0.73 -4.75 5.48
N LEU A 363 -1.53 -5.59 4.82
CA LEU A 363 -2.88 -5.24 4.39
C LEU A 363 -3.81 -5.35 5.60
N MET A 364 -4.40 -4.22 6.02
CA MET A 364 -5.18 -4.11 7.24
C MET A 364 -6.64 -3.74 6.97
N GLU A 365 -7.56 -4.43 7.65
CA GLU A 365 -8.95 -3.97 7.79
C GLU A 365 -9.08 -3.21 9.11
N HIS A 366 -9.57 -1.97 9.06
CA HIS A 366 -9.58 -1.07 10.21
C HIS A 366 -10.73 -0.07 10.15
N ALA A 367 -11.12 0.49 11.29
CA ALA A 367 -12.02 1.64 11.30
C ALA A 367 -11.34 2.86 10.64
N PRO A 368 -12.10 3.76 9.99
CA PRO A 368 -11.53 4.88 9.21
C PRO A 368 -10.54 5.77 9.94
N SER A 369 -10.69 5.95 11.25
CA SER A 369 -9.79 6.75 12.10
C SER A 369 -8.71 5.92 12.80
N TYR A 370 -8.77 4.59 12.77
CA TYR A 370 -7.84 3.69 13.44
C TYR A 370 -6.75 3.21 12.48
N SER A 371 -5.88 4.13 12.09
CA SER A 371 -4.80 3.89 11.14
C SER A 371 -3.73 4.97 11.20
N PRO A 372 -2.54 4.76 10.62
CA PRO A 372 -1.51 5.80 10.46
C PRO A 372 -1.94 6.99 9.58
N TYR A 373 -3.06 6.91 8.89
CA TYR A 373 -3.52 7.86 7.87
C TYR A 373 -4.80 8.58 8.29
N SER A 374 -4.99 8.87 9.56
CA SER A 374 -6.17 9.58 10.04
C SER A 374 -6.15 11.04 9.59
N SER A 375 -6.90 11.35 8.54
CA SER A 375 -7.10 12.70 8.02
C SER A 375 -8.56 12.93 7.66
N THR A 376 -8.99 14.18 7.72
CA THR A 376 -10.31 14.62 7.21
C THR A 376 -10.27 14.96 5.73
N ASN A 377 -9.09 15.12 5.13
CA ASN A 377 -8.91 15.44 3.72
C ASN A 377 -9.01 14.18 2.86
N ARG A 378 -10.25 13.72 2.64
CA ARG A 378 -10.57 12.48 1.92
C ARG A 378 -11.39 12.77 0.70
N ARG A 379 -11.07 12.11 -0.40
CA ARG A 379 -11.88 12.04 -1.61
C ARG A 379 -12.46 10.64 -1.74
N TYR A 380 -13.68 10.55 -2.22
CA TYR A 380 -14.46 9.33 -2.26
C TYR A 380 -14.84 9.00 -3.69
N PHE A 381 -14.68 7.74 -4.08
CA PHE A 381 -14.89 7.29 -5.44
C PHE A 381 -15.72 6.03 -5.47
N LYS A 382 -16.53 5.89 -6.50
CA LYS A 382 -17.21 4.64 -6.84
C LYS A 382 -16.84 4.19 -8.24
N PHE A 383 -16.86 2.89 -8.45
CA PHE A 383 -16.72 2.31 -9.77
C PHE A 383 -18.00 2.60 -10.58
N ASN A 384 -17.87 3.16 -11.76
CA ASN A 384 -18.99 3.56 -12.62
C ASN A 384 -18.69 3.27 -14.08
N PHE A 385 -18.18 2.08 -14.33
CA PHE A 385 -17.90 1.63 -15.69
C PHE A 385 -19.11 0.92 -16.27
N THR A 386 -19.49 1.29 -17.49
CA THR A 386 -20.46 0.56 -18.31
C THR A 386 -19.75 -0.06 -19.50
N SER A 387 -20.03 -1.33 -19.78
CA SER A 387 -19.49 -2.03 -20.93
C SER A 387 -19.67 -1.22 -22.21
N ARG A 388 -18.61 -1.15 -23.01
CA ARG A 388 -18.61 -0.42 -24.28
C ARG A 388 -18.81 -1.38 -25.44
N THR A 389 -19.45 -0.87 -26.48
CA THR A 389 -19.69 -1.60 -27.74
C THR A 389 -19.00 -0.89 -28.90
N GLY A 390 -18.59 -1.66 -29.91
CA GLY A 390 -17.88 -1.14 -31.09
C GLY A 390 -16.36 -0.98 -30.84
N GLY A 391 -15.67 -0.46 -31.84
CA GLY A 391 -14.25 -0.14 -31.77
C GLY A 391 -13.28 -1.27 -32.15
N LEU A 392 -13.76 -2.49 -32.46
CA LEU A 392 -12.93 -3.57 -32.99
C LEU A 392 -13.28 -3.88 -34.43
N THR A 393 -12.25 -4.14 -35.23
CA THR A 393 -12.41 -4.63 -36.61
C THR A 393 -12.07 -6.11 -36.63
N ILE A 394 -12.99 -6.92 -37.13
CA ILE A 394 -12.75 -8.35 -37.42
C ILE A 394 -12.19 -8.47 -38.81
N LEU A 395 -11.04 -9.13 -38.93
CA LEU A 395 -10.42 -9.50 -40.18
C LEU A 395 -10.77 -10.94 -40.51
N GLY A 396 -11.19 -11.20 -41.76
CA GLY A 396 -11.53 -12.52 -42.26
C GLY A 396 -12.48 -12.43 -43.43
N ASP A 397 -12.74 -13.58 -44.09
CA ASP A 397 -13.57 -13.65 -45.29
C ASP A 397 -15.06 -13.47 -44.90
N THR A 398 -15.73 -12.58 -45.65
CA THR A 398 -17.18 -12.35 -45.51
C THR A 398 -18.01 -13.33 -46.37
N ARG A 399 -17.36 -14.09 -47.23
CA ARG A 399 -17.98 -15.15 -48.07
C ARG A 399 -17.15 -16.42 -47.92
N VAL A 400 -17.78 -17.48 -47.42
CA VAL A 400 -17.10 -18.71 -47.07
C VAL A 400 -17.83 -19.92 -47.69
N ILE A 401 -17.07 -21.01 -47.90
CA ILE A 401 -17.63 -22.27 -48.38
C ILE A 401 -18.12 -23.08 -47.20
N THR A 402 -19.33 -23.61 -47.30
CA THR A 402 -19.93 -24.49 -46.29
C THR A 402 -18.99 -25.67 -45.99
N ASN A 403 -18.84 -26.04 -44.70
CA ASN A 403 -17.97 -27.11 -44.20
C ASN A 403 -16.47 -26.86 -44.36
N GLN A 404 -16.05 -25.65 -44.71
CA GLN A 404 -14.64 -25.24 -44.64
C GLN A 404 -14.39 -24.38 -43.41
N THR A 405 -13.25 -24.61 -42.78
CA THR A 405 -12.81 -23.80 -41.60
C THR A 405 -12.16 -22.52 -42.12
N ASN A 406 -12.64 -21.40 -41.63
CA ASN A 406 -12.14 -20.07 -41.92
C ASN A 406 -11.57 -19.43 -40.66
N LEU A 407 -10.50 -18.65 -40.83
CA LEU A 407 -9.82 -17.94 -39.76
C LEU A 407 -10.29 -16.50 -39.70
N TYR A 408 -10.69 -16.07 -38.51
CA TYR A 408 -10.96 -14.69 -38.17
C TYR A 408 -9.96 -14.21 -37.11
N SER A 409 -9.57 -12.97 -37.21
CA SER A 409 -8.69 -12.32 -36.25
C SER A 409 -9.15 -10.90 -36.03
N ILE A 410 -8.58 -10.27 -35.02
CA ILE A 410 -8.76 -8.85 -34.73
C ILE A 410 -7.53 -8.07 -35.20
N ASP A 411 -7.77 -6.86 -35.71
CA ASP A 411 -6.71 -5.90 -35.99
C ASP A 411 -6.39 -5.11 -34.71
N ASP A 412 -5.73 -5.79 -33.77
CA ASP A 412 -5.30 -5.19 -32.49
C ASP A 412 -3.95 -5.81 -32.11
N THR A 413 -2.90 -5.30 -32.70
CA THR A 413 -1.60 -5.97 -32.69
C THR A 413 -0.82 -5.82 -31.38
N ASP A 414 -1.08 -4.78 -30.57
CA ASP A 414 -0.13 -4.37 -29.52
C ASP A 414 -0.70 -4.21 -28.10
N LYS A 415 -1.81 -4.91 -27.79
CA LYS A 415 -2.44 -4.81 -26.47
C LYS A 415 -2.36 -6.14 -25.68
N PRO A 416 -1.19 -6.46 -25.10
CA PRO A 416 -0.97 -7.75 -24.42
C PRO A 416 -1.79 -7.95 -23.15
N TYR A 417 -2.45 -6.91 -22.65
CA TYR A 417 -3.29 -6.92 -21.46
C TYR A 417 -4.76 -7.24 -21.74
N LEU A 418 -5.20 -7.27 -23.03
CA LEU A 418 -6.57 -7.62 -23.39
C LEU A 418 -6.76 -9.12 -23.56
N THR A 419 -7.96 -9.59 -23.24
CA THR A 419 -8.47 -10.94 -23.60
C THR A 419 -9.68 -10.80 -24.50
N TYR A 420 -9.95 -11.83 -25.30
CA TYR A 420 -10.99 -11.79 -26.31
C TYR A 420 -11.88 -13.01 -26.24
N ASP A 421 -13.19 -12.76 -26.30
CA ASP A 421 -14.21 -13.79 -26.46
C ASP A 421 -14.94 -13.63 -27.77
N TRP A 422 -15.34 -14.76 -28.39
CA TRP A 422 -16.00 -14.79 -29.66
C TRP A 422 -17.38 -15.43 -29.52
N GLU A 423 -18.35 -14.84 -30.23
CA GLU A 423 -19.70 -15.35 -30.36
C GLU A 423 -20.04 -15.46 -31.85
N VAL A 424 -20.76 -16.51 -32.23
CA VAL A 424 -21.28 -16.67 -33.60
C VAL A 424 -22.79 -16.90 -33.53
N LEU A 425 -23.53 -16.14 -34.29
CA LEU A 425 -24.96 -16.24 -34.42
C LEU A 425 -25.35 -16.63 -35.86
N PHE A 426 -26.22 -17.64 -36.00
CA PHE A 426 -26.84 -17.95 -37.30
C PHE A 426 -28.14 -17.18 -37.43
N MET A 427 -28.28 -16.36 -38.47
CA MET A 427 -29.35 -15.36 -38.58
C MET A 427 -30.59 -15.88 -39.29
N ASN A 428 -30.57 -17.07 -39.91
CA ASN A 428 -31.62 -17.53 -40.82
C ASN A 428 -32.62 -18.52 -40.19
N ALA A 429 -32.45 -18.96 -38.95
CA ALA A 429 -33.32 -19.98 -38.38
C ALA A 429 -33.55 -19.86 -36.88
N PRO A 430 -34.69 -20.37 -36.36
CA PRO A 430 -35.00 -20.45 -34.93
C PRO A 430 -34.41 -21.69 -34.23
N ALA A 431 -33.55 -22.47 -34.83
CA ALA A 431 -33.04 -23.77 -34.32
C ALA A 431 -31.52 -23.82 -34.19
N PRO A 432 -30.93 -24.80 -33.48
CA PRO A 432 -29.53 -24.77 -33.04
C PRO A 432 -28.58 -24.51 -34.19
N THR A 433 -27.66 -23.62 -33.97
CA THR A 433 -26.73 -23.05 -34.93
C THR A 433 -25.77 -24.12 -35.48
N PRO A 434 -25.81 -24.48 -36.73
CA PRO A 434 -24.90 -25.46 -37.31
C PRO A 434 -23.56 -24.79 -37.66
N PHE A 435 -22.69 -24.68 -36.64
CA PHE A 435 -21.32 -24.24 -36.81
C PHE A 435 -20.40 -24.91 -35.81
N ILE A 436 -19.13 -24.98 -36.13
CA ILE A 436 -18.06 -25.36 -35.21
C ILE A 436 -17.22 -24.13 -34.97
N LEU A 437 -17.06 -23.78 -33.71
CA LEU A 437 -16.25 -22.65 -33.23
C LEU A 437 -15.07 -23.17 -32.42
N SER A 438 -13.86 -22.73 -32.75
CA SER A 438 -12.68 -22.95 -31.93
C SER A 438 -11.97 -21.62 -31.77
N ILE A 439 -11.65 -21.27 -30.51
CA ILE A 439 -10.91 -20.06 -30.15
C ILE A 439 -9.45 -20.44 -29.99
N GLY A 440 -8.55 -19.66 -30.57
CA GLY A 440 -7.12 -19.91 -30.54
C GLY A 440 -6.29 -18.63 -30.47
N GLY A 441 -4.99 -18.82 -30.55
CA GLY A 441 -4.03 -17.74 -30.45
C GLY A 441 -3.84 -17.27 -29.00
N LEU A 442 -2.86 -16.36 -28.81
CA LEU A 442 -2.60 -15.77 -27.52
C LEU A 442 -3.80 -14.94 -27.07
N ARG A 443 -4.36 -15.26 -25.89
CA ARG A 443 -5.49 -14.54 -25.26
C ARG A 443 -6.78 -14.52 -26.07
N GLY A 444 -7.00 -15.51 -26.94
CA GLY A 444 -8.21 -15.62 -27.72
C GLY A 444 -8.27 -14.73 -28.96
N LYS A 445 -7.15 -14.22 -29.47
CA LYS A 445 -7.10 -13.32 -30.64
C LYS A 445 -7.60 -13.94 -31.97
N LEU A 446 -7.68 -15.25 -32.05
CA LEU A 446 -8.06 -15.98 -33.26
C LEU A 446 -9.35 -16.76 -33.04
N CYS A 447 -10.20 -16.74 -34.04
CA CYS A 447 -11.42 -17.53 -34.12
C CYS A 447 -11.40 -18.40 -35.39
N TYR A 448 -11.56 -19.70 -35.22
CA TYR A 448 -11.71 -20.66 -36.29
C TYR A 448 -13.18 -21.05 -36.39
N LEU A 449 -13.83 -20.66 -37.50
CA LEU A 449 -15.24 -20.91 -37.71
C LEU A 449 -15.44 -21.85 -38.89
N THR A 450 -16.18 -22.94 -38.70
CA THR A 450 -16.70 -23.80 -39.76
C THR A 450 -18.21 -23.67 -39.82
N CYS A 451 -18.72 -22.98 -40.83
CA CYS A 451 -20.15 -22.91 -41.11
C CYS A 451 -20.63 -24.24 -41.70
N GLN A 452 -21.56 -24.91 -41.01
CA GLN A 452 -22.07 -26.24 -41.44
C GLN A 452 -23.25 -26.13 -42.42
N ASP A 453 -23.94 -24.98 -42.42
CA ASP A 453 -25.04 -24.70 -43.33
C ASP A 453 -24.79 -23.44 -44.18
N TYR A 454 -25.56 -23.35 -45.30
CA TYR A 454 -25.59 -22.12 -46.07
C TYR A 454 -26.50 -21.09 -45.40
N GLY A 455 -26.05 -19.85 -45.38
CA GLY A 455 -26.82 -18.77 -44.77
C GLY A 455 -25.98 -17.62 -44.26
N LEU A 456 -26.60 -16.74 -43.53
CA LEU A 456 -25.98 -15.58 -42.92
C LEU A 456 -25.57 -15.91 -41.49
N TYR A 457 -24.31 -15.72 -41.17
CA TYR A 457 -23.74 -15.79 -39.82
C TYR A 457 -23.27 -14.40 -39.41
N LYS A 458 -23.42 -14.08 -38.13
CA LYS A 458 -22.84 -12.91 -37.52
C LYS A 458 -21.73 -13.35 -36.57
N VAL A 459 -20.52 -12.98 -36.85
CA VAL A 459 -19.36 -13.20 -36.00
C VAL A 459 -19.20 -11.98 -35.14
N LYS A 460 -19.11 -12.16 -33.81
CA LYS A 460 -18.88 -11.10 -32.84
C LYS A 460 -17.62 -11.39 -32.06
N VAL A 461 -16.93 -10.34 -31.68
CA VAL A 461 -15.80 -10.37 -30.76
C VAL A 461 -15.97 -9.34 -29.66
N TYR A 462 -15.58 -9.70 -28.47
CA TYR A 462 -15.59 -8.82 -27.30
C TYR A 462 -14.18 -8.76 -26.74
N ALA A 463 -13.67 -7.54 -26.50
CA ALA A 463 -12.40 -7.33 -25.82
C ALA A 463 -12.65 -6.97 -24.35
N TYR A 464 -11.87 -7.63 -23.50
CA TYR A 464 -11.94 -7.43 -22.06
C TYR A 464 -10.61 -6.93 -21.52
N ASN A 465 -10.66 -5.90 -20.69
CA ASN A 465 -9.56 -5.46 -19.86
C ASN A 465 -9.94 -5.72 -18.39
N ARG A 466 -9.15 -6.54 -17.69
CA ARG A 466 -9.39 -6.91 -16.30
C ARG A 466 -10.82 -7.43 -16.03
N GLY A 467 -11.38 -8.18 -17.01
CA GLY A 467 -12.74 -8.71 -16.92
C GLY A 467 -13.87 -7.76 -17.35
N TYR A 468 -13.56 -6.52 -17.69
CA TYR A 468 -14.54 -5.52 -18.14
C TYR A 468 -14.52 -5.42 -19.66
N GLN A 469 -15.69 -5.54 -20.29
CA GLN A 469 -15.81 -5.39 -21.74
C GLN A 469 -15.59 -3.94 -22.16
N ILE A 470 -14.49 -3.67 -22.83
CA ILE A 470 -14.09 -2.31 -23.26
C ILE A 470 -14.33 -2.03 -24.73
N ALA A 471 -14.49 -3.07 -25.55
CA ALA A 471 -14.78 -2.93 -26.98
C ALA A 471 -15.50 -4.17 -27.50
N SER A 472 -16.11 -4.05 -28.66
CA SER A 472 -16.65 -5.19 -29.43
C SER A 472 -16.58 -4.91 -30.92
N GLY A 473 -16.66 -5.98 -31.72
CA GLY A 473 -16.77 -5.92 -33.18
C GLY A 473 -17.76 -6.93 -33.72
N GLU A 474 -18.32 -6.66 -34.89
CA GLU A 474 -19.21 -7.57 -35.57
C GLU A 474 -18.82 -7.68 -37.06
N LEU A 475 -18.99 -8.87 -37.60
CA LEU A 475 -18.80 -9.16 -39.02
C LEU A 475 -19.89 -10.09 -39.52
N ASP A 476 -20.54 -9.71 -40.63
CA ASP A 476 -21.49 -10.56 -41.33
C ASP A 476 -20.77 -11.48 -42.31
N VAL A 477 -21.04 -12.78 -42.20
CA VAL A 477 -20.42 -13.84 -43.00
C VAL A 477 -21.50 -14.61 -43.71
N ILE A 478 -21.38 -14.73 -45.02
CA ILE A 478 -22.31 -15.53 -45.86
C ILE A 478 -21.63 -16.85 -46.19
N SER A 479 -22.29 -17.95 -45.84
CA SER A 479 -21.85 -19.30 -46.22
C SER A 479 -22.68 -19.85 -47.37
N ALA A 480 -22.01 -20.47 -48.34
CA ALA A 480 -22.63 -21.16 -49.49
C ALA A 480 -21.85 -22.42 -49.84
N PRO A 481 -22.48 -23.42 -50.50
CA PRO A 481 -21.80 -24.66 -50.89
C PRO A 481 -20.64 -24.44 -51.87
N TYR A 482 -20.71 -23.36 -52.66
CA TYR A 482 -19.66 -22.89 -53.59
C TYR A 482 -19.84 -21.40 -53.84
N TRP A 483 -18.77 -20.74 -54.27
CA TRP A 483 -18.74 -19.35 -54.73
C TRP A 483 -18.16 -19.28 -56.14
#